data_2bdcf45b233eab52ea1d21e3b2c79288
#
_entry.id   2bdcf45b233eab52ea1d21e3b2c79288
#
_cell.length_a   1.000
_cell.length_b   1.000
_cell.length_c   1.000
_cell.angle_alpha   90.00
_cell.angle_beta   90.00
_cell.angle_gamma   90.00
#
_symmetry.space_group_name_H-M   'P 1'
#
loop_
_entity.id
_entity.type
_entity.pdbx_description
1 polymer ?
#
loop_
_entity_poly.entity_id
_entity_poly.type
_entity_poly.pdbx_seq_one_letter_code
_entity_poly.pdbx_strand_id
1 'polypeptide(L)'
;TIANPIADVIAPGETITFDLEYIPPTDQLLGEYKIAVTVDPDDQLKELKEDNNAMESGTIRLSDIRLLLPSDSFVFDENGLFLFQWDSLVFAEFKIQVGVDEKFEDPRLYFDLPQGDRWIADKELVPLTGELPGMAMGLMQTSQKNKLFWRVIGRNISGQQAISDVQSFTIKPTSDAS
;
A
#
# COMPACT_ATOMS: atom_id res chain seq x y z
N THR A 1 -4.11 22.40 -9.14
CA THR A 1 -4.22 22.43 -10.62
C THR A 1 -2.83 22.34 -11.21
N ILE A 2 -2.62 21.38 -12.09
CA ILE A 2 -1.38 21.25 -12.87
C ILE A 2 -1.71 21.78 -14.25
N ALA A 3 -1.04 22.83 -14.68
CA ALA A 3 -1.13 23.32 -16.03
C ALA A 3 0.02 22.73 -16.85
N ASN A 4 -0.29 22.00 -17.90
CA ASN A 4 0.69 21.53 -18.86
C ASN A 4 0.31 22.10 -20.24
N PRO A 5 0.84 23.27 -20.63
CA PRO A 5 0.55 23.86 -21.92
C PRO A 5 1.19 22.99 -23.02
N ILE A 6 0.36 22.37 -23.82
CA ILE A 6 0.81 21.73 -25.08
C ILE A 6 1.00 22.83 -26.10
N ALA A 7 2.25 23.07 -26.46
CA ALA A 7 2.60 24.14 -27.39
C ALA A 7 2.58 23.69 -28.87
N ASP A 8 2.35 22.42 -29.14
CA ASP A 8 2.43 21.88 -30.52
C ASP A 8 1.08 21.97 -31.23
N VAL A 9 1.14 22.30 -32.47
CA VAL A 9 -0.04 22.28 -33.35
C VAL A 9 -0.37 20.85 -33.70
N ILE A 10 -1.57 20.41 -33.33
CA ILE A 10 -2.08 19.08 -33.67
C ILE A 10 -2.76 19.19 -35.04
N ALA A 11 -2.32 18.40 -36.01
CA ALA A 11 -2.96 18.36 -37.32
C ALA A 11 -4.32 17.63 -37.26
N PRO A 12 -5.25 17.95 -38.16
CA PRO A 12 -6.54 17.27 -38.19
C PRO A 12 -6.40 15.76 -38.30
N GLY A 13 -7.02 15.03 -37.36
CA GLY A 13 -6.97 13.57 -37.27
C GLY A 13 -5.76 13.00 -36.50
N GLU A 14 -4.86 13.83 -36.02
CA GLU A 14 -3.77 13.40 -35.14
C GLU A 14 -4.22 13.30 -33.67
N THR A 15 -3.57 12.41 -32.95
CA THR A 15 -3.75 12.23 -31.51
C THR A 15 -2.41 12.41 -30.82
N ILE A 16 -2.37 13.24 -29.80
CA ILE A 16 -1.21 13.36 -28.90
C ILE A 16 -1.51 12.62 -27.60
N THR A 17 -0.57 11.79 -27.17
CA THR A 17 -0.60 11.14 -25.87
C THR A 17 0.52 11.71 -25.01
N PHE A 18 0.20 12.06 -23.77
CA PHE A 18 1.19 12.50 -22.80
C PHE A 18 0.87 11.88 -21.43
N ASP A 19 1.92 11.62 -20.67
CA ASP A 19 1.82 11.11 -19.33
C ASP A 19 1.91 12.27 -18.33
N LEU A 20 0.97 12.32 -17.39
CA LEU A 20 0.97 13.27 -16.28
C LEU A 20 1.20 12.49 -14.99
N GLU A 21 2.28 12.82 -14.29
CA GLU A 21 2.51 12.31 -12.96
C GLU A 21 1.95 13.30 -11.93
N TYR A 22 1.10 12.80 -11.04
CA TYR A 22 0.61 13.55 -9.91
C TYR A 22 1.00 12.86 -8.60
N ILE A 23 1.83 13.53 -7.82
CA ILE A 23 2.20 13.09 -6.47
C ILE A 23 1.31 13.85 -5.49
N PRO A 24 0.41 13.17 -4.76
CA PRO A 24 -0.41 13.84 -3.75
C PRO A 24 0.47 14.51 -2.69
N PRO A 25 0.11 15.71 -2.24
CA PRO A 25 0.77 16.32 -1.09
C PRO A 25 0.71 15.41 0.14
N THR A 26 1.76 15.41 0.95
CA THR A 26 1.88 14.54 2.13
C THR A 26 0.89 14.89 3.25
N ASP A 27 0.29 16.08 3.21
CA ASP A 27 -0.79 16.55 4.08
C ASP A 27 -2.18 16.36 3.48
N GLN A 28 -2.29 15.74 2.30
CA GLN A 28 -3.58 15.45 1.68
C GLN A 28 -4.44 14.61 2.61
N LEU A 29 -5.68 15.00 2.78
CA LEU A 29 -6.64 14.23 3.56
C LEU A 29 -6.87 12.85 2.95
N LEU A 30 -7.03 11.84 3.80
CA LEU A 30 -7.41 10.51 3.33
C LEU A 30 -8.83 10.55 2.80
N GLY A 31 -9.08 9.83 1.71
CA GLY A 31 -10.40 9.80 1.10
C GLY A 31 -10.40 9.32 -0.34
N GLU A 32 -11.54 9.46 -0.97
CA GLU A 32 -11.75 9.13 -2.37
C GLU A 32 -11.64 10.40 -3.21
N TYR A 33 -10.87 10.31 -4.29
CA TYR A 33 -10.59 11.40 -5.20
C TYR A 33 -10.80 10.97 -6.64
N LYS A 34 -11.02 11.97 -7.48
CA LYS A 34 -11.00 11.79 -8.94
C LYS A 34 -10.04 12.82 -9.54
N ILE A 35 -9.39 12.45 -10.62
CA ILE A 35 -8.62 13.37 -11.42
C ILE A 35 -9.55 13.86 -12.52
N ALA A 36 -9.79 15.16 -12.59
CA ALA A 36 -10.49 15.81 -13.70
C ALA A 36 -9.45 16.44 -14.63
N VAL A 37 -9.59 16.17 -15.90
CA VAL A 37 -8.79 16.79 -16.98
C VAL A 37 -9.73 17.61 -17.82
N THR A 38 -9.37 18.88 -18.05
CA THR A 38 -10.10 19.77 -18.92
C THR A 38 -9.14 20.31 -19.98
N VAL A 39 -9.51 20.15 -21.23
CA VAL A 39 -8.81 20.72 -22.37
C VAL A 39 -9.50 22.06 -22.68
N ASP A 40 -8.72 23.09 -23.02
CA ASP A 40 -9.19 24.43 -23.31
C ASP A 40 -10.21 25.00 -22.28
N PRO A 41 -9.84 25.08 -20.98
CA PRO A 41 -10.75 25.47 -19.92
C PRO A 41 -11.30 26.92 -20.06
N ASP A 42 -10.65 27.73 -20.87
CA ASP A 42 -11.00 29.14 -21.11
C ASP A 42 -11.75 29.37 -22.43
N ASP A 43 -12.11 28.26 -23.11
CA ASP A 43 -12.86 28.30 -24.37
C ASP A 43 -12.22 29.24 -25.45
N GLN A 44 -10.89 29.13 -25.56
CA GLN A 44 -10.12 29.96 -26.51
C GLN A 44 -10.07 29.39 -27.93
N LEU A 45 -10.25 28.07 -28.05
CA LEU A 45 -10.29 27.36 -29.32
C LEU A 45 -11.75 27.04 -29.66
N LYS A 46 -12.25 27.65 -30.70
CA LYS A 46 -13.60 27.37 -31.15
C LYS A 46 -13.68 26.01 -31.84
N GLU A 47 -14.36 25.07 -31.23
CA GLU A 47 -14.51 23.70 -31.68
C GLU A 47 -15.91 23.42 -32.25
N LEU A 48 -16.04 22.32 -32.99
CA LEU A 48 -17.34 21.84 -33.48
C LEU A 48 -18.18 21.19 -32.36
N LYS A 49 -17.52 20.75 -31.30
CA LYS A 49 -18.11 20.15 -30.09
C LYS A 49 -17.36 20.65 -28.88
N GLU A 50 -18.02 21.42 -28.05
CA GLU A 50 -17.47 21.96 -26.82
C GLU A 50 -17.79 21.09 -25.61
N ASP A 51 -18.58 20.03 -25.79
CA ASP A 51 -19.05 19.15 -24.70
C ASP A 51 -18.12 17.95 -24.41
N ASN A 52 -17.01 17.83 -25.12
CA ASN A 52 -16.02 16.74 -24.96
C ASN A 52 -14.69 17.18 -24.34
N ASN A 53 -14.60 18.41 -23.86
CA ASN A 53 -13.36 19.01 -23.34
C ASN A 53 -13.01 18.59 -21.91
N ALA A 54 -13.85 17.81 -21.25
CA ALA A 54 -13.61 17.37 -19.88
C ALA A 54 -13.73 15.86 -19.75
N MET A 55 -12.84 15.26 -18.98
CA MET A 55 -12.87 13.86 -18.59
C MET A 55 -12.51 13.68 -17.13
N GLU A 56 -13.18 12.75 -16.46
CA GLU A 56 -12.83 12.35 -15.09
C GLU A 56 -12.26 10.93 -15.07
N SER A 57 -11.29 10.70 -14.19
CA SER A 57 -10.78 9.35 -13.90
C SER A 57 -11.79 8.52 -13.13
N GLY A 58 -11.52 7.25 -12.97
CA GLY A 58 -12.09 6.43 -11.90
C GLY A 58 -11.72 6.96 -10.53
N THR A 59 -12.34 6.38 -9.49
CA THR A 59 -12.06 6.75 -8.10
C THR A 59 -10.66 6.28 -7.68
N ILE A 60 -9.92 7.18 -7.06
CA ILE A 60 -8.61 6.94 -6.45
C ILE A 60 -8.78 7.04 -4.93
N ARG A 61 -8.34 6.02 -4.20
CA ARG A 61 -8.38 6.00 -2.73
C ARG A 61 -6.99 6.27 -2.18
N LEU A 62 -6.83 7.38 -1.48
CA LEU A 62 -5.56 7.71 -0.83
C LEU A 62 -5.32 6.94 0.48
N SER A 63 -6.33 6.26 1.00
CA SER A 63 -6.20 5.40 2.18
C SER A 63 -5.64 4.00 1.87
N ASP A 64 -5.44 3.66 0.61
CA ASP A 64 -5.07 2.30 0.24
C ASP A 64 -3.59 2.03 0.54
N ILE A 65 -3.36 0.91 1.21
CA ILE A 65 -2.05 0.30 1.42
C ILE A 65 -2.10 -1.06 0.75
N ARG A 66 -1.32 -1.24 -0.30
CA ARG A 66 -1.28 -2.48 -1.07
C ARG A 66 -0.16 -3.38 -0.56
N LEU A 67 -0.51 -4.56 -0.07
CA LEU A 67 0.46 -5.57 0.33
C LEU A 67 1.07 -6.25 -0.90
N LEU A 68 2.39 -6.38 -0.93
CA LEU A 68 3.15 -6.94 -2.05
C LEU A 68 3.78 -8.28 -1.68
N LEU A 69 4.53 -8.33 -0.57
CA LEU A 69 5.22 -9.52 -0.08
C LEU A 69 5.05 -9.64 1.44
N PRO A 70 4.90 -10.88 1.95
CA PRO A 70 4.61 -12.09 1.21
C PRO A 70 3.23 -12.05 0.57
N SER A 71 3.09 -12.71 -0.60
CA SER A 71 1.75 -12.90 -1.20
C SER A 71 0.88 -13.76 -0.30
N ASP A 72 -0.44 -13.66 -0.47
CA ASP A 72 -1.36 -14.45 0.33
C ASP A 72 -1.06 -15.95 0.25
N SER A 73 -1.13 -16.62 1.40
CA SER A 73 -0.85 -18.05 1.58
C SER A 73 0.61 -18.46 1.28
N PHE A 74 1.56 -17.53 1.32
CA PHE A 74 2.98 -17.85 1.15
C PHE A 74 3.50 -18.76 2.28
N VAL A 75 4.51 -19.57 1.96
CA VAL A 75 5.17 -20.48 2.92
C VAL A 75 6.62 -20.05 3.08
N PHE A 76 6.97 -19.59 4.26
CA PHE A 76 8.36 -19.32 4.63
C PHE A 76 9.04 -20.58 5.19
N ASP A 77 10.31 -20.73 4.88
CA ASP A 77 11.18 -21.62 5.63
C ASP A 77 11.61 -20.92 6.93
N GLU A 78 11.66 -21.65 8.03
CA GLU A 78 12.00 -21.12 9.37
C GLU A 78 13.33 -20.34 9.40
N ASN A 79 14.32 -20.78 8.64
CA ASN A 79 15.62 -20.15 8.50
C ASN A 79 15.73 -19.24 7.26
N GLY A 80 14.61 -19.00 6.58
CA GLY A 80 14.55 -18.16 5.39
C GLY A 80 14.58 -16.66 5.68
N LEU A 81 14.68 -15.88 4.62
CA LEU A 81 14.55 -14.45 4.68
C LEU A 81 13.05 -14.09 4.76
N PHE A 82 12.65 -13.40 5.82
CA PHE A 82 11.29 -12.87 5.97
C PHE A 82 11.26 -11.45 5.45
N LEU A 83 10.68 -11.27 4.27
CA LEU A 83 10.51 -9.97 3.65
C LEU A 83 9.04 -9.60 3.63
N PHE A 84 8.72 -8.46 4.22
CA PHE A 84 7.42 -7.81 4.13
C PHE A 84 7.58 -6.54 3.30
N GLN A 85 6.78 -6.40 2.27
CA GLN A 85 6.83 -5.26 1.36
C GLN A 85 5.41 -4.80 1.04
N TRP A 86 5.23 -3.50 0.97
CA TRP A 86 3.95 -2.86 0.67
C TRP A 86 4.16 -1.58 -0.11
N ASP A 87 3.08 -1.02 -0.60
CA ASP A 87 3.07 0.26 -1.30
C ASP A 87 1.89 1.13 -0.86
N SER A 88 2.08 2.43 -0.89
CA SER A 88 1.06 3.43 -0.58
C SER A 88 1.40 4.77 -1.21
N LEU A 89 0.40 5.64 -1.39
CA LEU A 89 0.60 6.95 -2.01
C LEU A 89 0.98 8.05 -1.00
N VAL A 90 0.40 8.02 0.20
CA VAL A 90 0.42 9.18 1.12
C VAL A 90 0.95 8.89 2.52
N PHE A 91 1.26 7.65 2.85
CA PHE A 91 1.77 7.31 4.17
C PHE A 91 3.29 7.42 4.21
N ALA A 92 3.80 7.99 5.30
CA ALA A 92 5.21 8.22 5.54
C ALA A 92 5.81 7.26 6.57
N GLU A 93 4.97 6.66 7.42
CA GLU A 93 5.39 5.79 8.50
C GLU A 93 4.46 4.58 8.60
N PHE A 94 5.03 3.43 8.98
CA PHE A 94 4.32 2.16 8.94
C PHE A 94 4.58 1.31 10.17
N LYS A 95 3.61 0.44 10.48
CA LYS A 95 3.73 -0.72 11.36
C LYS A 95 3.18 -1.94 10.65
N ILE A 96 3.83 -3.08 10.86
CA ILE A 96 3.28 -4.38 10.47
C ILE A 96 2.68 -5.03 11.70
N GLN A 97 1.51 -5.61 11.57
CA GLN A 97 0.93 -6.49 12.57
C GLN A 97 0.96 -7.92 12.03
N VAL A 98 1.42 -8.85 12.85
CA VAL A 98 1.45 -10.28 12.57
C VAL A 98 0.70 -11.01 13.67
N GLY A 99 -0.27 -11.85 13.30
CA GLY A 99 -1.14 -12.51 14.25
C GLY A 99 -1.63 -13.87 13.78
N VAL A 100 -2.29 -14.61 14.67
CA VAL A 100 -2.94 -15.90 14.39
C VAL A 100 -4.45 -15.78 14.21
N ASP A 101 -4.97 -14.56 14.24
CA ASP A 101 -6.37 -14.23 13.97
C ASP A 101 -6.44 -13.09 12.94
N GLU A 102 -7.20 -13.31 11.87
CA GLU A 102 -7.35 -12.34 10.78
C GLU A 102 -8.02 -11.02 11.20
N LYS A 103 -8.75 -11.03 12.33
CA LYS A 103 -9.46 -9.85 12.82
C LYS A 103 -8.57 -8.90 13.62
N PHE A 104 -7.48 -9.40 14.20
CA PHE A 104 -6.57 -8.62 15.05
C PHE A 104 -7.28 -7.93 16.24
N GLU A 105 -8.29 -8.56 16.82
CA GLU A 105 -9.08 -7.99 17.92
C GLU A 105 -8.45 -8.23 19.27
N ASP A 106 -7.81 -9.41 19.50
CA ASP A 106 -7.17 -9.76 20.76
C ASP A 106 -5.66 -9.46 20.72
N PRO A 107 -5.16 -8.47 21.51
CA PRO A 107 -3.74 -8.11 21.52
C PRO A 107 -2.79 -9.25 21.93
N ARG A 108 -3.31 -10.32 22.52
CA ARG A 108 -2.51 -11.50 22.88
C ARG A 108 -2.26 -12.43 21.68
N LEU A 109 -2.99 -12.23 20.60
CA LEU A 109 -2.97 -13.06 19.39
C LEU A 109 -2.22 -12.41 18.21
N TYR A 110 -1.59 -11.27 18.43
CA TYR A 110 -0.73 -10.61 17.43
C TYR A 110 0.39 -9.82 18.09
N PHE A 111 1.35 -9.39 17.29
CA PHE A 111 2.41 -8.48 17.70
C PHE A 111 2.69 -7.46 16.60
N ASP A 112 3.26 -6.34 16.99
CA ASP A 112 3.67 -5.26 16.09
C ASP A 112 5.15 -5.37 15.71
N LEU A 113 5.47 -4.99 14.48
CA LEU A 113 6.82 -4.79 13.99
C LEU A 113 6.95 -3.36 13.44
N PRO A 114 7.92 -2.57 13.88
CA PRO A 114 8.77 -2.79 15.05
C PRO A 114 7.96 -2.78 16.35
N GLN A 115 8.49 -3.44 17.38
CA GLN A 115 7.81 -3.48 18.67
C GLN A 115 7.77 -2.11 19.35
N GLY A 116 6.77 -1.92 20.21
CA GLY A 116 6.57 -0.69 20.98
C GLY A 116 6.03 0.46 20.12
N ASP A 117 6.39 1.68 20.49
CA ASP A 117 5.86 2.90 19.84
C ASP A 117 6.64 3.34 18.60
N ARG A 118 7.55 2.51 18.12
CA ARG A 118 8.37 2.81 16.93
C ARG A 118 7.55 2.61 15.65
N TRP A 119 7.91 3.40 14.64
CA TRP A 119 7.39 3.31 13.28
C TRP A 119 8.56 3.21 12.31
N ILE A 120 8.33 2.66 11.13
CA ILE A 120 9.30 2.55 10.05
C ILE A 120 8.92 3.49 8.91
N ALA A 121 9.92 4.13 8.31
CA ALA A 121 9.72 5.05 7.18
C ALA A 121 9.77 4.34 5.82
N ASP A 122 10.37 3.16 5.76
CA ASP A 122 10.50 2.39 4.53
C ASP A 122 9.24 1.55 4.27
N LYS A 123 9.00 1.26 3.01
CA LYS A 123 7.92 0.36 2.55
C LYS A 123 8.36 -1.10 2.48
N GLU A 124 9.39 -1.43 3.22
CA GLU A 124 9.98 -2.75 3.27
C GLU A 124 10.57 -3.03 4.66
N LEU A 125 10.27 -4.17 5.22
CA LEU A 125 10.84 -4.65 6.47
C LEU A 125 11.42 -6.04 6.29
N VAL A 126 12.73 -6.16 6.53
CA VAL A 126 13.42 -7.43 6.71
C VAL A 126 13.70 -7.59 8.19
N PRO A 127 12.95 -8.42 8.92
CA PRO A 127 13.22 -8.68 10.32
C PRO A 127 14.61 -9.27 10.49
N LEU A 128 15.33 -8.80 11.49
CA LEU A 128 16.62 -9.38 11.87
C LEU A 128 16.43 -10.87 12.15
N THR A 129 17.40 -11.64 11.68
CA THR A 129 17.39 -13.10 11.78
C THR A 129 17.06 -13.60 13.19
N GLY A 130 16.01 -14.43 13.28
CA GLY A 130 15.64 -15.14 14.50
C GLY A 130 14.52 -14.53 15.32
N GLU A 131 14.24 -13.23 15.24
CA GLU A 131 13.18 -12.61 16.08
C GLU A 131 11.77 -12.93 15.54
N LEU A 132 11.49 -12.68 14.28
CA LEU A 132 10.16 -12.92 13.72
C LEU A 132 9.78 -14.40 13.75
N PRO A 133 10.62 -15.35 13.29
CA PRO A 133 10.30 -16.77 13.40
C PRO A 133 10.01 -17.19 14.82
N GLY A 134 10.85 -16.78 15.78
CA GLY A 134 10.67 -17.11 17.19
C GLY A 134 9.36 -16.58 17.77
N MET A 135 9.02 -15.32 17.51
CA MET A 135 7.76 -14.71 17.95
C MET A 135 6.55 -15.39 17.31
N ALA A 136 6.61 -15.60 15.99
CA ALA A 136 5.53 -16.22 15.23
C ALA A 136 5.30 -17.67 15.67
N MET A 137 6.35 -18.45 15.86
CA MET A 137 6.25 -19.83 16.33
C MET A 137 5.71 -19.90 17.75
N GLY A 138 6.15 -19.01 18.65
CA GLY A 138 5.60 -18.91 19.99
C GLY A 138 4.10 -18.64 20.00
N LEU A 139 3.65 -17.72 19.14
CA LEU A 139 2.25 -17.39 18.97
C LEU A 139 1.45 -18.57 18.39
N MET A 140 1.98 -19.25 17.36
CA MET A 140 1.37 -20.44 16.76
C MET A 140 1.23 -21.58 17.80
N GLN A 141 2.26 -21.85 18.57
CA GLN A 141 2.24 -22.88 19.62
C GLN A 141 1.21 -22.57 20.70
N THR A 142 1.20 -21.33 21.20
CA THR A 142 0.27 -20.90 22.25
C THR A 142 -1.18 -20.96 21.79
N SER A 143 -1.45 -20.59 20.55
CA SER A 143 -2.80 -20.55 19.97
C SER A 143 -3.24 -21.88 19.33
N GLN A 144 -2.33 -22.84 19.17
CA GLN A 144 -2.54 -24.11 18.44
C GLN A 144 -2.97 -23.88 16.97
N LYS A 145 -2.53 -22.78 16.37
CA LYS A 145 -2.80 -22.43 14.98
C LYS A 145 -1.51 -22.52 14.16
N ASN A 146 -1.63 -22.90 12.89
CA ASN A 146 -0.50 -23.09 11.98
C ASN A 146 -0.46 -22.05 10.86
N LYS A 147 -1.39 -21.11 10.83
CA LYS A 147 -1.50 -20.05 9.85
C LYS A 147 -1.37 -18.70 10.54
N LEU A 148 -0.60 -17.84 9.95
CA LEU A 148 -0.38 -16.46 10.39
C LEU A 148 -1.03 -15.50 9.39
N PHE A 149 -1.45 -14.37 9.90
CA PHE A 149 -2.02 -13.26 9.15
C PHE A 149 -1.15 -12.03 9.35
N TRP A 150 -1.12 -11.16 8.38
CA TRP A 150 -0.42 -9.90 8.50
C TRP A 150 -1.16 -8.77 7.80
N ARG A 151 -0.96 -7.58 8.32
CA ARG A 151 -1.46 -6.33 7.75
C ARG A 151 -0.50 -5.20 8.06
N VAL A 152 -0.68 -4.08 7.37
CA VAL A 152 0.12 -2.86 7.57
C VAL A 152 -0.79 -1.74 8.04
N ILE A 153 -0.32 -0.99 9.02
CA ILE A 153 -0.91 0.26 9.45
C ILE A 153 0.00 1.38 8.92
N GLY A 154 -0.55 2.27 8.11
CA GLY A 154 0.14 3.47 7.64
C GLY A 154 -0.27 4.70 8.44
N ARG A 155 0.67 5.63 8.64
CA ARG A 155 0.43 6.93 9.23
C ARG A 155 1.01 8.02 8.33
N ASN A 156 0.20 9.04 8.01
CA ASN A 156 0.68 10.20 7.27
C ASN A 156 1.25 11.26 8.23
N ILE A 157 1.83 12.32 7.69
CA ILE A 157 2.44 13.40 8.49
C ILE A 157 1.43 14.18 9.34
N SER A 158 0.15 14.13 9.00
CA SER A 158 -0.95 14.73 9.77
C SER A 158 -1.44 13.81 10.90
N GLY A 159 -0.85 12.62 11.06
CA GLY A 159 -1.22 11.65 12.08
C GLY A 159 -2.45 10.79 11.74
N GLN A 160 -3.04 10.95 10.55
CA GLN A 160 -4.13 10.10 10.09
C GLN A 160 -3.60 8.71 9.77
N GLN A 161 -4.38 7.70 10.09
CA GLN A 161 -4.00 6.30 9.92
C GLN A 161 -4.99 5.57 9.01
N ALA A 162 -4.47 4.57 8.28
CA ALA A 162 -5.26 3.57 7.59
C ALA A 162 -4.63 2.18 7.77
N ILE A 163 -5.44 1.17 7.54
CA ILE A 163 -5.06 -0.23 7.71
C ILE A 163 -5.27 -0.91 6.35
N SER A 164 -4.30 -1.71 5.94
CA SER A 164 -4.40 -2.52 4.71
C SER A 164 -5.42 -3.65 4.84
N ASP A 165 -5.71 -4.30 3.73
CA ASP A 165 -6.25 -5.65 3.74
C ASP A 165 -5.34 -6.60 4.51
N VAL A 166 -5.84 -7.81 4.80
CA VAL A 166 -5.13 -8.85 5.51
C VAL A 166 -4.68 -9.93 4.51
N GLN A 167 -3.43 -10.33 4.59
CA GLN A 167 -2.90 -11.51 3.90
C GLN A 167 -2.39 -12.53 4.90
N SER A 168 -2.13 -13.73 4.43
CA SER A 168 -1.73 -14.85 5.28
C SER A 168 -0.42 -15.48 4.81
N PHE A 169 0.27 -16.13 5.75
CA PHE A 169 1.43 -16.96 5.47
C PHE A 169 1.55 -18.08 6.49
N THR A 170 2.42 -19.03 6.23
CA THR A 170 2.80 -20.10 7.16
C THR A 170 4.32 -20.16 7.28
N ILE A 171 4.80 -20.68 8.41
CA ILE A 171 6.22 -20.98 8.60
C ILE A 171 6.35 -22.50 8.65
N LYS A 172 7.18 -23.03 7.75
CA LYS A 172 7.52 -24.45 7.71
C LYS A 172 8.74 -24.68 8.58
N PRO A 173 8.67 -25.52 9.61
CA PRO A 173 9.83 -25.91 10.39
C PRO A 173 10.87 -26.56 9.47
N THR A 174 12.13 -26.26 9.71
CA THR A 174 13.21 -26.98 9.04
C THR A 174 13.15 -28.44 9.52
N SER A 175 12.84 -29.36 8.62
CA SER A 175 12.99 -30.79 8.94
C SER A 175 14.47 -31.03 9.19
N ASP A 176 14.82 -31.35 10.42
CA ASP A 176 16.15 -31.88 10.72
C ASP A 176 16.44 -33.02 9.70
N ALA A 177 17.42 -32.78 8.87
CA ALA A 177 17.91 -33.83 7.98
C ALA A 177 18.51 -34.92 8.86
N SER A 178 17.75 -36.01 8.98
CA SER A 178 18.19 -37.23 9.66
C SER A 178 19.31 -37.89 8.91
#